data_202da856bec77031298abd69ce3c4134
#
_entry.id   202da856bec77031298abd69ce3c4134
#
_cell.length_a   1.000
_cell.length_b   1.000
_cell.length_c   1.000
_cell.angle_alpha   90.00
_cell.angle_beta   90.00
_cell.angle_gamma   90.00
#
_symmetry.space_group_name_H-M   'P 1'
#
loop_
_entity.id
_entity.type
_entity.pdbx_description
1 polymer ?
#
loop_
_entity_poly.entity_id
_entity_poly.type
_entity_poly.pdbx_seq_one_letter_code
_entity_poly.pdbx_strand_id
1 'polypeptide(L)'
;MTILYDSYDTENHPKTSWQQEAILAFHNKLSDQQSQFPCIPATVGHRLGQFRYGFAVDPTTEDAAKQLADFLHTYGQQAKEFGSYTSLIIFFDTTKQQEQHLDVPAYFNIFWNLLSKTTAHDSQSWPMHIPNDPANALWEYCFGGEQYFMYCATPAHSNKKSRNFPCMLLAVTPRWVLETFESKPKAAAGIKQKIRERILKYDSSDIHPDLNAYGNKDNLEWKQYFLHDDNSSPSKCPFHRRKQD
;
A
#
# COMPACT_ATOMS: atom_id res chain seq x y z
N MET A 1 -13.61 6.96 17.34
CA MET A 1 -12.31 6.32 17.65
C MET A 1 -12.03 5.34 16.54
N THR A 2 -10.96 5.52 15.81
CA THR A 2 -10.58 4.63 14.70
C THR A 2 -9.99 3.35 15.26
N ILE A 3 -10.53 2.20 14.89
CA ILE A 3 -10.10 0.90 15.40
C ILE A 3 -9.16 0.26 14.39
N LEU A 4 -7.95 -0.08 14.84
CA LEU A 4 -7.05 -0.98 14.12
C LEU A 4 -7.27 -2.39 14.64
N TYR A 5 -7.57 -3.30 13.74
CA TYR A 5 -7.73 -4.72 14.04
C TYR A 5 -6.39 -5.44 13.89
N ASP A 6 -6.13 -6.43 14.72
CA ASP A 6 -5.07 -7.42 14.48
C ASP A 6 -5.64 -8.67 13.77
N SER A 7 -4.82 -9.69 13.57
CA SER A 7 -5.26 -10.92 12.90
C SER A 7 -6.38 -11.63 13.66
N TYR A 8 -6.30 -11.65 14.99
CA TYR A 8 -7.32 -12.27 15.85
C TYR A 8 -8.65 -11.51 15.77
N ASP A 9 -8.58 -10.18 15.83
CA ASP A 9 -9.76 -9.32 15.72
C ASP A 9 -10.44 -9.46 14.36
N THR A 10 -9.66 -9.61 13.27
CA THR A 10 -10.24 -9.78 11.93
C THR A 10 -11.03 -11.09 11.79
N GLU A 11 -10.72 -12.09 12.58
CA GLU A 11 -11.45 -13.38 12.58
C GLU A 11 -12.72 -13.34 13.43
N ASN A 12 -12.71 -12.60 14.53
CA ASN A 12 -13.73 -12.69 15.58
C ASN A 12 -14.72 -11.52 15.61
N HIS A 13 -14.42 -10.35 15.04
CA HIS A 13 -15.33 -9.21 15.03
C HIS A 13 -16.41 -9.32 13.95
N PRO A 14 -17.67 -8.98 14.28
CA PRO A 14 -18.74 -8.84 13.29
C PRO A 14 -18.35 -7.80 12.23
N LYS A 15 -18.48 -8.18 10.96
CA LYS A 15 -18.20 -7.33 9.82
C LYS A 15 -19.37 -7.34 8.86
N THR A 16 -19.47 -6.31 8.05
CA THR A 16 -20.38 -6.34 6.88
C THR A 16 -19.90 -7.39 5.87
N SER A 17 -20.77 -7.80 4.94
CA SER A 17 -20.44 -8.85 3.96
C SER A 17 -19.17 -8.53 3.16
N TRP A 18 -19.02 -7.31 2.66
CA TRP A 18 -17.83 -6.92 1.88
C TRP A 18 -16.54 -6.92 2.71
N GLN A 19 -16.62 -6.54 4.00
CA GLN A 19 -15.46 -6.58 4.91
C GLN A 19 -15.03 -8.02 5.19
N GLN A 20 -15.98 -8.95 5.37
CA GLN A 20 -15.70 -10.37 5.53
C GLN A 20 -15.04 -10.95 4.27
N GLU A 21 -15.59 -10.62 3.10
CA GLU A 21 -15.03 -11.05 1.82
C GLU A 21 -13.61 -10.51 1.61
N ALA A 22 -13.37 -9.23 1.90
CA ALA A 22 -12.07 -8.59 1.75
C ALA A 22 -11.02 -9.24 2.65
N ILE A 23 -11.31 -9.43 3.95
CA ILE A 23 -10.33 -10.02 4.87
C ILE A 23 -10.04 -11.48 4.53
N LEU A 24 -11.07 -12.25 4.16
CA LEU A 24 -10.89 -13.63 3.74
C LEU A 24 -10.05 -13.73 2.46
N ALA A 25 -10.34 -12.89 1.47
CA ALA A 25 -9.56 -12.82 0.24
C ALA A 25 -8.09 -12.45 0.50
N PHE A 26 -7.83 -11.53 1.43
CA PHE A 26 -6.49 -11.14 1.82
C PHE A 26 -5.72 -12.29 2.48
N HIS A 27 -6.33 -12.95 3.47
CA HIS A 27 -5.72 -14.10 4.15
C HIS A 27 -5.43 -15.23 3.16
N ASN A 28 -6.37 -15.57 2.29
CA ASN A 28 -6.18 -16.59 1.25
C ASN A 28 -5.03 -16.22 0.31
N LYS A 29 -4.99 -14.95 -0.18
CA LYS A 29 -3.96 -14.47 -1.09
C LYS A 29 -2.55 -14.55 -0.49
N LEU A 30 -2.38 -14.21 0.78
CA LEU A 30 -1.06 -14.21 1.45
C LEU A 30 -0.64 -15.60 1.94
N SER A 31 -1.59 -16.53 2.14
CA SER A 31 -1.35 -17.88 2.65
C SER A 31 -1.28 -18.95 1.57
N ASP A 32 -1.62 -18.63 0.32
CA ASP A 32 -1.62 -19.58 -0.80
C ASP A 32 -0.22 -20.16 -1.03
N GLN A 33 -0.09 -21.49 -0.90
CA GLN A 33 1.16 -22.21 -1.10
C GLN A 33 1.37 -22.64 -2.55
N GLN A 34 0.30 -22.73 -3.34
CA GLN A 34 0.37 -23.12 -4.75
C GLN A 34 0.68 -21.92 -5.64
N SER A 35 0.02 -20.78 -5.37
CA SER A 35 0.26 -19.51 -6.03
C SER A 35 0.81 -18.49 -5.02
N GLN A 36 2.09 -18.65 -4.66
CA GLN A 36 2.71 -17.86 -3.61
C GLN A 36 2.76 -16.37 -3.97
N PHE A 37 2.16 -15.53 -3.11
CA PHE A 37 2.22 -14.08 -3.28
C PHE A 37 3.67 -13.59 -3.41
N PRO A 38 3.98 -12.69 -4.36
CA PRO A 38 5.35 -12.33 -4.70
C PRO A 38 6.16 -11.71 -3.58
N CYS A 39 5.57 -10.80 -2.79
CA CYS A 39 6.28 -10.08 -1.74
C CYS A 39 6.54 -11.01 -0.53
N ILE A 40 7.76 -11.56 -0.46
CA ILE A 40 8.17 -12.47 0.63
C ILE A 40 8.08 -11.80 2.02
N PRO A 41 8.57 -10.55 2.24
CA PRO A 41 8.38 -9.87 3.52
C PRO A 41 6.91 -9.75 3.93
N ALA A 42 6.00 -9.48 2.98
CA ALA A 42 4.58 -9.39 3.28
C ALA A 42 3.99 -10.73 3.73
N THR A 43 4.35 -11.85 3.07
CA THR A 43 3.89 -13.18 3.50
C THR A 43 4.45 -13.58 4.87
N VAL A 44 5.66 -13.12 5.22
CA VAL A 44 6.25 -13.32 6.56
C VAL A 44 5.50 -12.48 7.60
N GLY A 45 5.29 -11.18 7.35
CA GLY A 45 4.57 -10.29 8.26
C GLY A 45 3.15 -10.77 8.55
N HIS A 46 2.43 -11.20 7.50
CA HIS A 46 1.10 -11.80 7.63
C HIS A 46 1.12 -13.03 8.54
N ARG A 47 2.01 -13.99 8.27
CA ARG A 47 2.13 -15.24 9.05
C ARG A 47 2.49 -14.99 10.52
N LEU A 48 3.26 -13.94 10.80
CA LEU A 48 3.67 -13.56 12.16
C LEU A 48 2.63 -12.69 12.88
N GLY A 49 1.46 -12.38 12.27
CA GLY A 49 0.43 -11.53 12.86
C GLY A 49 0.87 -10.07 13.08
N GLN A 50 1.87 -9.60 12.32
CA GLN A 50 2.44 -8.26 12.48
C GLN A 50 1.67 -7.16 11.75
N PHE A 51 0.66 -7.50 10.95
CA PHE A 51 -0.16 -6.53 10.26
C PHE A 51 -1.24 -5.95 11.16
N ARG A 52 -1.66 -4.73 10.83
CA ARG A 52 -2.87 -4.11 11.38
C ARG A 52 -3.82 -3.82 10.23
N TYR A 53 -5.11 -3.91 10.51
CA TYR A 53 -6.15 -3.84 9.50
C TYR A 53 -7.12 -2.74 9.79
N GLY A 54 -7.58 -2.04 8.76
CA GLY A 54 -8.61 -1.02 8.82
C GLY A 54 -9.62 -1.19 7.68
N PHE A 55 -10.86 -0.75 7.92
CA PHE A 55 -11.92 -0.71 6.92
C PHE A 55 -12.41 0.73 6.78
N ALA A 56 -12.36 1.24 5.55
CA ALA A 56 -12.77 2.61 5.24
C ALA A 56 -13.94 2.64 4.26
N VAL A 57 -14.65 3.76 4.26
CA VAL A 57 -15.75 4.01 3.33
C VAL A 57 -15.24 4.24 1.90
N ASP A 58 -16.14 4.61 0.99
CA ASP A 58 -15.87 4.94 -0.42
C ASP A 58 -14.64 5.88 -0.55
N PRO A 59 -13.54 5.44 -1.24
CA PRO A 59 -12.26 6.16 -1.29
C PRO A 59 -12.33 7.51 -2.01
N THR A 60 -13.43 7.84 -2.66
CA THR A 60 -13.63 9.13 -3.32
C THR A 60 -14.09 10.24 -2.37
N THR A 61 -14.54 9.87 -1.17
CA THR A 61 -15.14 10.78 -0.18
C THR A 61 -14.10 11.46 0.71
N GLU A 62 -14.48 12.58 1.32
CA GLU A 62 -13.68 13.25 2.34
C GLU A 62 -13.58 12.42 3.63
N ASP A 63 -14.65 11.69 3.96
CA ASP A 63 -14.66 10.81 5.12
C ASP A 63 -13.62 9.69 5.00
N ALA A 64 -13.41 9.13 3.80
CA ALA A 64 -12.36 8.15 3.57
C ALA A 64 -10.96 8.73 3.79
N ALA A 65 -10.71 9.97 3.35
CA ALA A 65 -9.44 10.66 3.57
C ALA A 65 -9.18 10.90 5.07
N LYS A 66 -10.22 11.32 5.80
CA LYS A 66 -10.15 11.48 7.26
C LYS A 66 -9.91 10.14 7.97
N GLN A 67 -10.63 9.08 7.59
CA GLN A 67 -10.41 7.75 8.16
C GLN A 67 -8.99 7.24 7.88
N LEU A 68 -8.46 7.44 6.66
CA LEU A 68 -7.08 7.09 6.34
C LEU A 68 -6.09 7.87 7.20
N ALA A 69 -6.31 9.17 7.42
CA ALA A 69 -5.48 9.98 8.30
C ALA A 69 -5.50 9.47 9.75
N ASP A 70 -6.68 9.14 10.28
CA ASP A 70 -6.84 8.57 11.62
C ASP A 70 -6.12 7.21 11.75
N PHE A 71 -6.21 6.35 10.73
CA PHE A 71 -5.50 5.07 10.69
C PHE A 71 -3.99 5.28 10.68
N LEU A 72 -3.47 6.17 9.83
CA LEU A 72 -2.05 6.48 9.75
C LEU A 72 -1.52 7.06 11.06
N HIS A 73 -2.28 7.96 11.69
CA HIS A 73 -1.91 8.53 12.97
C HIS A 73 -1.82 7.45 14.07
N THR A 74 -2.87 6.64 14.22
CA THR A 74 -2.92 5.58 15.24
C THR A 74 -1.83 4.52 15.01
N TYR A 75 -1.66 4.09 13.75
CA TYR A 75 -0.66 3.09 13.38
C TYR A 75 0.76 3.64 13.56
N GLY A 76 1.05 4.86 13.12
CA GLY A 76 2.37 5.47 13.21
C GLY A 76 2.91 5.54 14.64
N GLN A 77 2.02 5.78 15.62
CA GLN A 77 2.40 5.83 17.04
C GLN A 77 2.85 4.47 17.60
N GLN A 78 2.35 3.36 17.05
CA GLN A 78 2.53 2.02 17.60
C GLN A 78 3.26 1.04 16.66
N ALA A 79 3.56 1.44 15.43
CA ALA A 79 4.05 0.54 14.38
C ALA A 79 5.27 -0.28 14.81
N LYS A 80 6.18 0.30 15.60
CA LYS A 80 7.41 -0.37 16.07
C LYS A 80 7.12 -1.53 17.03
N GLU A 81 5.97 -1.51 17.72
CA GLU A 81 5.55 -2.56 18.65
C GLU A 81 5.04 -3.81 17.93
N PHE A 82 4.60 -3.66 16.67
CA PHE A 82 3.98 -4.76 15.91
C PHE A 82 4.99 -5.67 15.22
N GLY A 83 6.26 -5.29 15.15
CA GLY A 83 7.35 -6.13 14.64
C GLY A 83 8.01 -5.64 13.35
N SER A 84 9.08 -6.36 12.95
CA SER A 84 9.97 -5.93 11.85
C SER A 84 9.38 -6.03 10.45
N TYR A 85 8.24 -6.69 10.28
CA TYR A 85 7.54 -6.87 9.00
C TYR A 85 6.14 -6.26 9.03
N THR A 86 5.94 -5.26 9.89
CA THR A 86 4.63 -4.63 10.06
C THR A 86 4.22 -3.84 8.83
N SER A 87 2.93 -3.86 8.53
CA SER A 87 2.25 -2.98 7.57
C SER A 87 0.81 -2.74 8.04
N LEU A 88 0.30 -1.58 7.72
CA LEU A 88 -1.11 -1.25 7.87
C LEU A 88 -1.83 -1.59 6.57
N ILE A 89 -2.86 -2.42 6.65
CA ILE A 89 -3.67 -2.87 5.52
C ILE A 89 -5.05 -2.22 5.62
N ILE A 90 -5.43 -1.43 4.64
CA ILE A 90 -6.71 -0.71 4.64
C ILE A 90 -7.52 -1.15 3.45
N PHE A 91 -8.73 -1.62 3.70
CA PHE A 91 -9.73 -1.98 2.70
C PHE A 91 -10.74 -0.86 2.57
N PHE A 92 -11.06 -0.47 1.34
CA PHE A 92 -12.03 0.57 1.03
C PHE A 92 -13.29 -0.04 0.42
N ASP A 93 -14.45 0.45 0.83
CA ASP A 93 -15.70 0.09 0.16
C ASP A 93 -15.73 0.69 -1.25
N THR A 94 -15.58 -0.17 -2.24
CA THR A 94 -15.56 0.20 -3.66
C THR A 94 -16.75 -0.36 -4.43
N THR A 95 -17.86 -0.64 -3.75
CA THR A 95 -19.09 -1.17 -4.37
C THR A 95 -19.55 -0.29 -5.52
N LYS A 96 -19.62 1.02 -5.33
CA LYS A 96 -20.02 1.98 -6.37
C LYS A 96 -19.08 1.99 -7.57
N GLN A 97 -17.76 1.95 -7.33
CA GLN A 97 -16.75 1.95 -8.40
C GLN A 97 -16.80 0.67 -9.23
N GLN A 98 -17.14 -0.47 -8.60
CA GLN A 98 -17.34 -1.74 -9.28
C GLN A 98 -18.63 -1.74 -10.12
N GLU A 99 -19.73 -1.23 -9.59
CA GLU A 99 -20.99 -1.04 -10.35
C GLU A 99 -20.80 -0.15 -11.58
N GLN A 100 -19.91 0.85 -11.49
CA GLN A 100 -19.54 1.74 -12.59
C GLN A 100 -18.48 1.15 -13.52
N HIS A 101 -17.96 -0.06 -13.24
CA HIS A 101 -16.89 -0.73 -14.00
C HIS A 101 -15.67 0.16 -14.23
N LEU A 102 -15.21 0.86 -13.19
CA LEU A 102 -14.06 1.74 -13.30
C LEU A 102 -12.80 0.95 -13.69
N ASP A 103 -12.02 1.53 -14.57
CA ASP A 103 -10.75 0.98 -15.08
C ASP A 103 -9.56 1.32 -14.17
N VAL A 104 -8.37 0.78 -14.51
CA VAL A 104 -7.12 1.02 -13.76
C VAL A 104 -6.75 2.50 -13.71
N PRO A 105 -6.82 3.30 -14.81
CA PRO A 105 -6.59 4.75 -14.75
C PRO A 105 -7.55 5.51 -13.82
N ALA A 106 -8.81 5.11 -13.74
CA ALA A 106 -9.76 5.74 -12.82
C ALA A 106 -9.37 5.47 -11.35
N TYR A 107 -9.01 4.22 -11.01
CA TYR A 107 -8.49 3.89 -9.69
C TYR A 107 -7.16 4.57 -9.37
N PHE A 108 -6.29 4.77 -10.35
CA PHE A 108 -5.06 5.56 -10.18
C PHE A 108 -5.38 6.99 -9.74
N ASN A 109 -6.34 7.64 -10.36
CA ASN A 109 -6.77 8.98 -9.97
C ASN A 109 -7.40 9.00 -8.57
N ILE A 110 -8.24 8.01 -8.24
CA ILE A 110 -8.83 7.87 -6.90
C ILE A 110 -7.72 7.74 -5.84
N PHE A 111 -6.74 6.86 -6.07
CA PHE A 111 -5.61 6.65 -5.16
C PHE A 111 -4.85 7.95 -4.86
N TRP A 112 -4.43 8.70 -5.89
CA TRP A 112 -3.66 9.92 -5.70
C TRP A 112 -4.47 11.06 -5.09
N ASN A 113 -5.74 11.18 -5.46
CA ASN A 113 -6.65 12.14 -4.85
C ASN A 113 -6.87 11.84 -3.36
N LEU A 114 -7.05 10.56 -3.01
CA LEU A 114 -7.20 10.13 -1.63
C LEU A 114 -5.96 10.50 -0.80
N LEU A 115 -4.74 10.18 -1.26
CA LEU A 115 -3.51 10.53 -0.56
C LEU A 115 -3.34 12.05 -0.43
N SER A 116 -3.68 12.81 -1.48
CA SER A 116 -3.60 14.28 -1.47
C SER A 116 -4.59 14.91 -0.47
N LYS A 117 -5.81 14.36 -0.37
CA LYS A 117 -6.81 14.80 0.63
C LYS A 117 -6.37 14.42 2.05
N THR A 118 -5.84 13.21 2.22
CA THR A 118 -5.38 12.72 3.52
C THR A 118 -4.33 13.64 4.15
N THR A 119 -3.42 14.21 3.36
CA THR A 119 -2.40 15.15 3.88
C THR A 119 -2.98 16.44 4.45
N ALA A 120 -4.20 16.85 4.08
CA ALA A 120 -4.85 18.00 4.70
C ALA A 120 -5.24 17.75 6.17
N HIS A 121 -5.28 16.50 6.59
CA HIS A 121 -5.56 16.09 7.98
C HIS A 121 -4.28 15.81 8.79
N ASP A 122 -3.09 16.00 8.20
CA ASP A 122 -1.82 15.84 8.91
C ASP A 122 -1.49 17.09 9.73
N SER A 123 -1.42 16.94 11.05
CA SER A 123 -1.02 18.00 11.96
C SER A 123 0.49 18.20 12.07
N GLN A 124 1.28 17.28 11.52
CA GLN A 124 2.73 17.34 11.56
C GLN A 124 3.30 18.00 10.30
N SER A 125 4.42 18.71 10.47
CA SER A 125 5.16 19.23 9.35
C SER A 125 5.81 18.11 8.54
N TRP A 126 5.94 18.32 7.23
CA TRP A 126 6.73 17.42 6.37
C TRP A 126 8.16 17.30 6.90
N PRO A 127 8.72 16.08 7.01
CA PRO A 127 10.07 15.89 7.52
C PRO A 127 11.11 16.67 6.70
N MET A 128 11.95 17.46 7.36
CA MET A 128 12.92 18.33 6.68
C MET A 128 13.97 17.59 5.86
N HIS A 129 14.24 16.32 6.19
CA HIS A 129 15.21 15.49 5.49
C HIS A 129 14.62 14.81 4.24
N ILE A 130 13.31 14.93 4.01
CA ILE A 130 12.64 14.37 2.84
C ILE A 130 12.30 15.49 1.85
N PRO A 131 12.74 15.36 0.59
CA PRO A 131 12.40 16.34 -0.44
C PRO A 131 10.88 16.52 -0.57
N ASN A 132 10.43 17.77 -0.74
CA ASN A 132 9.02 18.05 -1.00
C ASN A 132 8.61 17.80 -2.46
N ASP A 133 9.59 17.74 -3.38
CA ASP A 133 9.36 17.55 -4.81
C ASP A 133 9.35 16.05 -5.16
N PRO A 134 8.24 15.51 -5.67
CA PRO A 134 8.17 14.13 -6.13
C PRO A 134 9.08 13.77 -7.30
N ALA A 135 9.67 14.75 -7.97
CA ALA A 135 10.70 14.53 -8.99
C ALA A 135 12.07 14.13 -8.37
N ASN A 136 12.22 14.25 -7.07
CA ASN A 136 13.43 13.81 -6.38
C ASN A 136 13.36 12.31 -6.07
N ALA A 137 14.44 11.57 -6.33
CA ALA A 137 14.53 10.13 -6.10
C ALA A 137 14.41 9.70 -4.62
N LEU A 138 14.57 10.63 -3.68
CA LEU A 138 14.42 10.41 -2.25
C LEU A 138 13.04 10.85 -1.71
N TRP A 139 12.13 11.27 -2.60
CA TRP A 139 10.78 11.61 -2.20
C TRP A 139 9.99 10.35 -1.83
N GLU A 140 9.28 10.44 -0.73
CA GLU A 140 8.30 9.45 -0.30
C GLU A 140 7.06 10.13 0.27
N TYR A 141 5.95 9.42 0.29
CA TYR A 141 4.77 9.88 1.00
C TYR A 141 5.04 9.92 2.51
N CYS A 142 4.75 11.06 3.13
CA CYS A 142 4.91 11.25 4.56
C CYS A 142 3.58 11.62 5.21
N PHE A 143 3.36 11.12 6.43
CA PHE A 143 2.23 11.47 7.27
C PHE A 143 2.62 11.29 8.75
N GLY A 144 2.22 12.24 9.61
CA GLY A 144 2.55 12.19 11.03
C GLY A 144 4.05 12.22 11.33
N GLY A 145 4.85 12.82 10.45
CA GLY A 145 6.32 12.87 10.54
C GLY A 145 7.03 11.57 10.14
N GLU A 146 6.31 10.54 9.71
CA GLU A 146 6.85 9.24 9.29
C GLU A 146 6.77 9.09 7.76
N GLN A 147 7.72 8.33 7.20
CA GLN A 147 7.80 8.00 5.77
C GLN A 147 7.17 6.64 5.50
N TYR A 148 6.41 6.55 4.41
CA TYR A 148 5.70 5.34 4.05
C TYR A 148 5.85 4.96 2.58
N PHE A 149 6.20 3.71 2.35
CA PHE A 149 5.96 3.06 1.07
C PHE A 149 4.48 2.68 0.98
N MET A 150 3.85 3.04 -0.12
CA MET A 150 2.46 2.69 -0.41
C MET A 150 2.39 1.56 -1.44
N TYR A 151 1.47 0.65 -1.25
CA TYR A 151 1.09 -0.34 -2.23
C TYR A 151 -0.42 -0.27 -2.42
N CYS A 152 -0.88 -0.19 -3.67
CA CYS A 152 -2.30 -0.21 -4.00
C CYS A 152 -2.64 -1.42 -4.86
N ALA A 153 -3.77 -2.08 -4.54
CA ALA A 153 -4.40 -3.10 -5.36
C ALA A 153 -5.87 -2.75 -5.58
N THR A 154 -6.45 -3.14 -6.71
CA THR A 154 -7.82 -2.78 -7.09
C THR A 154 -8.51 -3.92 -7.83
N PRO A 155 -9.86 -3.91 -7.93
CA PRO A 155 -10.61 -4.87 -8.72
C PRO A 155 -10.35 -4.77 -10.22
N ALA A 156 -9.90 -3.61 -10.70
CA ALA A 156 -9.71 -3.33 -12.12
C ALA A 156 -8.46 -4.00 -12.72
N HIS A 157 -7.45 -4.32 -11.89
CA HIS A 157 -6.25 -4.99 -12.39
C HIS A 157 -6.57 -6.40 -12.89
N SER A 158 -6.13 -6.73 -14.09
CA SER A 158 -6.34 -8.05 -14.72
C SER A 158 -5.02 -8.73 -15.10
N ASN A 159 -4.05 -7.99 -15.64
CA ASN A 159 -2.75 -8.51 -16.04
C ASN A 159 -1.78 -8.61 -14.86
N LYS A 160 -1.79 -7.64 -13.98
CA LYS A 160 -1.01 -7.63 -12.73
C LYS A 160 -1.81 -8.29 -11.60
N LYS A 161 -1.88 -9.63 -11.60
CA LYS A 161 -2.60 -10.39 -10.56
C LYS A 161 -2.12 -10.06 -9.14
N SER A 162 -0.84 -9.70 -8.98
CA SER A 162 -0.31 -9.22 -7.70
C SER A 162 -1.02 -7.93 -7.24
N ARG A 163 -1.53 -7.12 -8.15
CA ARG A 163 -2.27 -5.86 -7.90
C ARG A 163 -3.79 -6.03 -8.00
N ASN A 164 -4.30 -7.21 -8.33
CA ASN A 164 -5.73 -7.50 -8.33
C ASN A 164 -6.21 -7.81 -6.92
N PHE A 165 -7.33 -7.19 -6.51
CA PHE A 165 -7.97 -7.46 -5.23
C PHE A 165 -9.48 -7.14 -5.31
N PRO A 166 -10.38 -7.82 -4.56
CA PRO A 166 -11.84 -7.62 -4.65
C PRO A 166 -12.34 -6.21 -4.34
N CYS A 167 -11.59 -5.41 -3.61
CA CYS A 167 -11.86 -3.98 -3.37
C CYS A 167 -10.57 -3.17 -3.52
N MET A 168 -10.61 -1.85 -3.45
CA MET A 168 -9.39 -1.06 -3.35
C MET A 168 -8.74 -1.34 -1.99
N LEU A 169 -7.46 -1.73 -2.03
CA LEU A 169 -6.64 -2.04 -0.87
C LEU A 169 -5.39 -1.17 -0.88
N LEU A 170 -5.07 -0.58 0.26
CA LEU A 170 -3.76 0.02 0.52
C LEU A 170 -3.00 -0.83 1.54
N ALA A 171 -1.73 -1.16 1.22
CA ALA A 171 -0.78 -1.60 2.22
C ALA A 171 0.25 -0.49 2.43
N VAL A 172 0.35 -0.02 3.67
CA VAL A 172 1.18 1.10 4.09
C VAL A 172 2.30 0.56 4.95
N THR A 173 3.53 0.67 4.47
CA THR A 173 4.71 0.13 5.14
C THR A 173 5.66 1.28 5.53
N PRO A 174 6.00 1.45 6.82
CA PRO A 174 6.98 2.44 7.24
C PRO A 174 8.33 2.21 6.58
N ARG A 175 9.05 3.28 6.22
CA ARG A 175 10.38 3.19 5.59
C ARG A 175 11.37 2.36 6.40
N TRP A 176 11.38 2.52 7.72
CA TRP A 176 12.31 1.77 8.59
C TRP A 176 12.12 0.23 8.51
N VAL A 177 10.93 -0.28 8.13
CA VAL A 177 10.70 -1.72 7.88
C VAL A 177 11.51 -2.17 6.67
N LEU A 178 11.50 -1.38 5.59
CA LEU A 178 12.26 -1.67 4.37
C LEU A 178 13.76 -1.54 4.61
N GLU A 179 14.21 -0.53 5.36
CA GLU A 179 15.61 -0.35 5.77
C GLU A 179 16.09 -1.51 6.63
N THR A 180 15.27 -1.98 7.58
CA THR A 180 15.58 -3.16 8.40
C THR A 180 15.76 -4.40 7.52
N PHE A 181 14.89 -4.59 6.52
CA PHE A 181 15.04 -5.67 5.55
C PHE A 181 16.33 -5.54 4.73
N GLU A 182 16.73 -4.33 4.36
CA GLU A 182 17.93 -4.04 3.57
C GLU A 182 19.23 -4.01 4.41
N SER A 183 19.14 -4.00 5.72
CA SER A 183 20.29 -3.96 6.63
C SER A 183 21.28 -5.13 6.44
N LYS A 184 20.84 -6.23 5.80
CA LYS A 184 21.67 -7.39 5.42
C LYS A 184 21.73 -7.51 3.89
N PRO A 185 22.57 -6.73 3.19
CA PRO A 185 22.51 -6.56 1.73
C PRO A 185 22.58 -7.85 0.93
N LYS A 186 23.43 -8.82 1.30
CA LYS A 186 23.55 -10.12 0.60
C LYS A 186 22.26 -10.94 0.70
N ALA A 187 21.65 -11.00 1.89
CA ALA A 187 20.40 -11.73 2.10
C ALA A 187 19.23 -11.01 1.40
N ALA A 188 19.17 -9.68 1.50
CA ALA A 188 18.17 -8.86 0.82
C ALA A 188 18.23 -9.03 -0.70
N ALA A 189 19.42 -9.04 -1.31
CA ALA A 189 19.59 -9.25 -2.75
C ALA A 189 19.02 -10.60 -3.21
N GLY A 190 19.31 -11.68 -2.48
CA GLY A 190 18.77 -13.01 -2.79
C GLY A 190 17.25 -13.09 -2.66
N ILE A 191 16.67 -12.39 -1.67
CA ILE A 191 15.21 -12.31 -1.49
C ILE A 191 14.58 -11.45 -2.60
N LYS A 192 15.17 -10.30 -2.95
CA LYS A 192 14.72 -9.45 -4.07
C LYS A 192 14.69 -10.22 -5.40
N GLN A 193 15.71 -11.03 -5.66
CA GLN A 193 15.72 -11.90 -6.84
C GLN A 193 14.55 -12.88 -6.83
N LYS A 194 14.33 -13.59 -5.71
CA LYS A 194 13.21 -14.52 -5.57
C LYS A 194 11.84 -13.81 -5.70
N ILE A 195 11.71 -12.58 -5.21
CA ILE A 195 10.50 -11.77 -5.39
C ILE A 195 10.28 -11.52 -6.90
N ARG A 196 11.31 -11.14 -7.66
CA ARG A 196 11.19 -10.92 -9.11
C ARG A 196 10.78 -12.19 -9.85
N GLU A 197 11.37 -13.34 -9.52
CA GLU A 197 10.99 -14.64 -10.07
C GLU A 197 9.52 -14.99 -9.75
N ARG A 198 9.07 -14.71 -8.52
CA ARG A 198 7.67 -14.89 -8.13
C ARG A 198 6.72 -13.96 -8.88
N ILE A 199 7.08 -12.68 -9.09
CA ILE A 199 6.27 -11.73 -9.87
C ILE A 199 6.03 -12.26 -11.27
N LEU A 200 7.08 -12.65 -12.00
CA LEU A 200 6.98 -13.20 -13.35
C LEU A 200 6.04 -14.40 -13.43
N LYS A 201 6.09 -15.27 -12.42
CA LYS A 201 5.24 -16.47 -12.36
C LYS A 201 3.80 -16.15 -11.92
N TYR A 202 3.64 -15.21 -11.01
CA TYR A 202 2.35 -14.87 -10.40
C TYR A 202 1.49 -14.01 -11.33
N ASP A 203 2.06 -12.95 -11.89
CA ASP A 203 1.38 -12.02 -12.78
C ASP A 203 1.21 -12.59 -14.20
N SER A 204 2.00 -13.60 -14.58
CA SER A 204 2.03 -14.14 -15.96
C SER A 204 2.31 -13.04 -17.01
N SER A 205 3.03 -12.01 -16.62
CA SER A 205 3.41 -10.84 -17.41
C SER A 205 4.80 -10.35 -17.01
N ASP A 206 5.41 -9.50 -17.83
CA ASP A 206 6.70 -8.90 -17.53
C ASP A 206 6.66 -8.07 -16.23
N ILE A 207 7.81 -8.00 -15.56
CA ILE A 207 7.97 -7.14 -14.39
C ILE A 207 7.80 -5.69 -14.83
N HIS A 208 6.94 -4.94 -14.12
CA HIS A 208 6.73 -3.52 -14.41
C HIS A 208 8.05 -2.75 -14.35
N PRO A 209 8.35 -1.87 -15.33
CA PRO A 209 9.64 -1.16 -15.41
C PRO A 209 9.90 -0.26 -14.19
N ASP A 210 8.85 0.24 -13.53
CA ASP A 210 8.99 1.07 -12.34
C ASP A 210 9.37 0.28 -11.07
N LEU A 211 9.32 -1.06 -11.07
CA LEU A 211 9.74 -1.88 -9.92
C LEU A 211 11.28 -1.91 -9.82
N ASN A 212 11.82 -0.89 -9.17
CA ASN A 212 13.26 -0.65 -9.02
C ASN A 212 13.64 -0.40 -7.56
N ALA A 213 14.91 -0.09 -7.27
CA ALA A 213 15.41 0.13 -5.91
C ALA A 213 15.31 1.61 -5.50
N TYR A 214 14.88 1.85 -4.26
CA TYR A 214 14.83 3.18 -3.64
C TYR A 214 16.19 3.88 -3.67
N GLY A 215 16.18 5.20 -3.88
CA GLY A 215 17.38 6.02 -3.86
C GLY A 215 18.27 5.93 -5.11
N ASN A 216 17.96 5.07 -6.07
CA ASN A 216 18.64 5.09 -7.37
C ASN A 216 18.23 6.36 -8.14
N LYS A 217 19.19 7.04 -8.78
CA LYS A 217 18.97 8.32 -9.48
C LYS A 217 17.86 8.29 -10.53
N ASP A 218 17.66 7.12 -11.15
CA ASP A 218 16.65 6.91 -12.20
C ASP A 218 15.35 6.27 -11.67
N ASN A 219 15.19 6.19 -10.35
CA ASN A 219 14.00 5.61 -9.72
C ASN A 219 13.21 6.68 -8.97
N LEU A 220 11.94 6.80 -9.29
CA LEU A 220 10.96 7.58 -8.54
C LEU A 220 10.03 6.60 -7.82
N GLU A 221 10.22 6.41 -6.53
CA GLU A 221 9.55 5.33 -5.78
C GLU A 221 8.03 5.45 -5.79
N TRP A 222 7.49 6.67 -5.83
CA TRP A 222 6.05 6.88 -5.93
C TRP A 222 5.40 6.18 -7.14
N LYS A 223 6.14 5.92 -8.22
CA LYS A 223 5.66 5.17 -9.38
C LYS A 223 5.32 3.71 -9.05
N GLN A 224 5.95 3.18 -8.00
CA GLN A 224 5.71 1.81 -7.53
C GLN A 224 4.45 1.68 -6.66
N TYR A 225 3.94 2.79 -6.14
CA TYR A 225 2.77 2.78 -5.26
C TYR A 225 1.52 2.26 -5.96
N PHE A 226 1.34 2.70 -7.20
CA PHE A 226 0.27 2.22 -8.07
C PHE A 226 0.84 1.87 -9.44
N LEU A 227 0.79 0.60 -9.81
CA LEU A 227 1.28 0.14 -11.12
C LEU A 227 0.13 0.05 -12.11
N HIS A 228 0.36 0.51 -13.34
CA HIS A 228 -0.59 0.31 -14.43
C HIS A 228 -0.52 -1.12 -14.98
N ASP A 229 -1.63 -1.61 -15.50
CA ASP A 229 -1.76 -2.98 -16.02
C ASP A 229 -1.01 -3.20 -17.37
N ASP A 230 -0.80 -2.11 -18.11
CA ASP A 230 -0.16 -2.07 -19.43
C ASP A 230 1.32 -1.69 -19.41
N ASN A 231 1.96 -1.67 -18.24
CA ASN A 231 3.34 -1.22 -18.02
C ASN A 231 3.61 0.26 -18.37
N SER A 232 2.58 1.06 -18.61
CA SER A 232 2.74 2.51 -18.75
C SER A 232 3.13 3.14 -17.42
N SER A 233 3.91 4.22 -17.48
CA SER A 233 4.41 4.94 -16.33
C SER A 233 4.07 6.42 -16.45
N PRO A 234 3.43 7.03 -15.43
CA PRO A 234 3.11 8.44 -15.46
C PRO A 234 4.39 9.30 -15.46
N SER A 235 4.38 10.38 -16.25
CA SER A 235 5.52 11.29 -16.38
C SER A 235 5.70 12.21 -15.17
N LYS A 236 4.61 12.47 -14.42
CA LYS A 236 4.59 13.33 -13.24
C LYS A 236 3.78 12.67 -12.13
N CYS A 237 4.21 12.88 -10.89
CA CYS A 237 3.44 12.48 -9.73
C CYS A 237 2.16 13.30 -9.63
N PRO A 238 0.98 12.67 -9.54
CA PRO A 238 -0.27 13.40 -9.36
C PRO A 238 -0.51 13.90 -7.93
N PHE A 239 0.38 13.58 -7.01
CA PHE A 239 0.26 13.99 -5.62
C PHE A 239 0.35 15.51 -5.49
N HIS A 240 -0.62 16.09 -4.81
CA HIS A 240 -0.66 17.51 -4.47
C HIS A 240 -0.79 17.65 -2.96
N ARG A 241 0.27 18.14 -2.33
CA ARG A 241 0.18 18.54 -0.93
C ARG A 241 -0.69 19.78 -0.81
N ARG A 242 -1.89 19.64 -0.21
CA ARG A 242 -2.69 20.80 0.16
C ARG A 242 -1.97 21.50 1.32
N LYS A 243 -1.60 22.78 1.16
CA LYS A 243 -1.14 23.58 2.28
C LYS A 243 -2.34 23.78 3.19
N GLN A 244 -2.14 23.59 4.50
CA GLN A 244 -3.04 24.16 5.49
C GLN A 244 -2.83 25.68 5.41
N ASP A 245 -3.88 26.43 5.07
CA ASP A 245 -3.91 27.88 5.13
C ASP A 245 -3.90 28.34 6.59
#